data_bac786128099a6795cf62e2e44f692dd
#
_entry.id   bac786128099a6795cf62e2e44f692dd
#
_cell.length_a   1.000
_cell.length_b   1.000
_cell.length_c   1.000
_cell.angle_alpha   90.00
_cell.angle_beta   90.00
_cell.angle_gamma   90.00
#
_symmetry.space_group_name_H-M   'P 1'
#
loop_
_entity.id
_entity.type
_entity.pdbx_description
1 polymer ?
#
loop_
_entity_poly.entity_id
_entity_poly.type
_entity_poly.pdbx_seq_one_letter_code
_entity_poly.pdbx_strand_id
1 'polypeptide(L)'
;MQHPPATRPASAIESLYETVQQNLDPAAGDVALDRLMQLFRRLSDLHDTDVSSPLNMGYFCIDADAASLTAMDETNRRGANIAVEGQHPASVAFEQYSIDLILAAFGLDPKTAIGHYTACGTEANLTAMITALTDRLTHRNPRCPAVDPALCTDGEPYEYWRHGSAPLGLRPSVYVSRQTHASITKNARNLIGAASVREVAMGDDLRLDPEALDRAISADVASGNFLPFLVVGTVGATPSGIIDPLAEIGEVCAKHGAWFHVDAPWGGIAAFSPHLKQQCLAGLDMVDSLIFDPHKTLAPLGAGGAGMFLSRHHEPVELAFNVSGGAVARHDYAYLSLQGSRANTGLRVLASILKPGELAVRIEQEAALGDRLRALLRDAGWEIVNETPLPVICAIHPAMRTGAFSAADCVGHLNAAGVLAKSESLRQGEPDALRLGIISRRTDEAALIFVVERLSEFVRAQG
;
A
#
# COMPACT_ATOMS: atom_id res chain seq x y z
N MET A 1 -2.84 -1.41 17.84
CA MET A 1 -3.32 -2.76 17.43
C MET A 1 -4.49 -2.51 16.49
N GLN A 2 -4.32 -2.84 15.20
CA GLN A 2 -5.43 -2.77 14.26
C GLN A 2 -6.47 -3.79 14.72
N HIS A 3 -7.70 -3.35 14.98
CA HIS A 3 -8.80 -4.28 15.18
C HIS A 3 -8.95 -5.11 13.89
N PRO A 4 -9.03 -6.44 13.99
CA PRO A 4 -9.34 -7.24 12.81
C PRO A 4 -10.67 -6.74 12.23
N PRO A 5 -10.85 -6.80 10.90
CA PRO A 5 -12.14 -6.54 10.29
C PRO A 5 -13.19 -7.40 11.02
N ALA A 6 -14.39 -6.84 11.19
CA ALA A 6 -15.49 -7.59 11.81
C ALA A 6 -15.56 -8.95 11.13
N THR A 7 -15.09 -9.97 11.84
CA THR A 7 -15.05 -11.33 11.32
C THR A 7 -16.49 -11.76 11.13
N ARG A 8 -16.91 -12.05 9.89
CA ARG A 8 -18.07 -12.92 9.70
C ARG A 8 -17.85 -14.15 10.59
N PRO A 9 -18.85 -14.61 11.33
CA PRO A 9 -18.68 -15.75 12.22
C PRO A 9 -18.07 -16.92 11.41
N ALA A 10 -17.09 -17.61 12.00
CA ALA A 10 -16.44 -18.77 11.39
C ALA A 10 -17.44 -19.77 10.80
N SER A 11 -18.62 -19.91 11.44
CA SER A 11 -19.75 -20.69 11.00
C SER A 11 -20.30 -20.34 9.59
N ALA A 12 -20.17 -19.09 9.13
CA ALA A 12 -20.68 -18.73 7.79
C ALA A 12 -19.74 -19.22 6.67
N ILE A 13 -18.43 -19.15 6.88
CA ILE A 13 -17.44 -19.65 5.91
C ILE A 13 -17.47 -21.18 5.88
N GLU A 14 -17.59 -21.84 7.03
CA GLU A 14 -17.72 -23.30 7.13
C GLU A 14 -18.94 -23.82 6.36
N SER A 15 -20.10 -23.20 6.56
CA SER A 15 -21.33 -23.55 5.82
C SER A 15 -21.21 -23.33 4.30
N LEU A 16 -20.55 -22.25 3.88
CA LEU A 16 -20.29 -22.00 2.46
C LEU A 16 -19.31 -23.03 1.89
N TYR A 17 -18.26 -23.38 2.64
CA TYR A 17 -17.30 -24.39 2.23
C TYR A 17 -17.97 -25.77 2.06
N GLU A 18 -18.82 -26.20 3.01
CA GLU A 18 -19.61 -27.41 2.88
C GLU A 18 -20.53 -27.38 1.64
N THR A 19 -21.15 -26.23 1.36
CA THR A 19 -21.97 -26.04 0.17
C THR A 19 -21.14 -26.23 -1.11
N VAL A 20 -19.93 -25.68 -1.17
CA VAL A 20 -19.01 -25.86 -2.30
C VAL A 20 -18.63 -27.34 -2.44
N GLN A 21 -18.23 -28.01 -1.35
CA GLN A 21 -17.86 -29.42 -1.38
C GLN A 21 -18.99 -30.32 -1.88
N GLN A 22 -20.21 -30.15 -1.36
CA GLN A 22 -21.38 -30.96 -1.78
C GLN A 22 -21.76 -30.80 -3.24
N ASN A 23 -21.52 -29.61 -3.82
CA ASN A 23 -21.86 -29.31 -5.20
C ASN A 23 -20.75 -29.64 -6.21
N LEU A 24 -19.50 -29.71 -5.75
CA LEU A 24 -18.32 -29.91 -6.60
C LEU A 24 -17.49 -31.14 -6.21
N ASP A 25 -18.13 -32.15 -5.59
CA ASP A 25 -17.44 -33.38 -5.18
C ASP A 25 -16.91 -34.13 -6.41
N PRO A 26 -15.60 -34.21 -6.65
CA PRO A 26 -15.03 -34.93 -7.79
C PRO A 26 -15.28 -36.44 -7.72
N ALA A 27 -15.54 -36.99 -6.53
CA ALA A 27 -15.86 -38.39 -6.35
C ALA A 27 -17.25 -38.74 -6.87
N ALA A 28 -18.15 -37.76 -7.02
CA ALA A 28 -19.48 -37.93 -7.59
C ALA A 28 -19.51 -37.88 -9.13
N GLY A 29 -18.36 -37.61 -9.76
CA GLY A 29 -18.19 -37.52 -11.23
C GLY A 29 -17.67 -36.15 -11.70
N ASP A 30 -17.49 -35.99 -13.00
CA ASP A 30 -16.99 -34.76 -13.60
C ASP A 30 -17.94 -33.58 -13.37
N VAL A 31 -17.39 -32.46 -12.92
CA VAL A 31 -18.14 -31.23 -12.74
C VAL A 31 -17.97 -30.34 -13.97
N ALA A 32 -19.09 -30.12 -14.69
CA ALA A 32 -19.09 -29.23 -15.85
C ALA A 32 -18.73 -27.78 -15.46
N LEU A 33 -17.94 -27.12 -16.29
CA LEU A 33 -17.51 -25.72 -16.07
C LEU A 33 -18.69 -24.77 -15.83
N ASP A 34 -19.78 -24.94 -16.59
CA ASP A 34 -20.98 -24.11 -16.44
C ASP A 34 -21.59 -24.24 -15.03
N ARG A 35 -21.61 -25.45 -14.46
CA ARG A 35 -22.10 -25.69 -13.10
C ARG A 35 -21.20 -25.00 -12.07
N LEU A 36 -19.87 -25.10 -12.23
CA LEU A 36 -18.90 -24.39 -11.39
C LEU A 36 -19.15 -22.89 -11.43
N MET A 37 -19.26 -22.31 -12.63
CA MET A 37 -19.45 -20.88 -12.81
C MET A 37 -20.81 -20.39 -12.30
N GLN A 38 -21.86 -21.16 -12.45
CA GLN A 38 -23.18 -20.84 -11.89
C GLN A 38 -23.18 -20.86 -10.36
N LEU A 39 -22.56 -21.88 -9.77
CA LEU A 39 -22.43 -21.96 -8.32
C LEU A 39 -21.62 -20.78 -7.77
N PHE A 40 -20.46 -20.48 -8.37
CA PHE A 40 -19.62 -19.36 -7.96
C PHE A 40 -20.40 -18.03 -8.01
N ARG A 41 -21.03 -17.71 -9.15
CA ARG A 41 -21.80 -16.47 -9.30
C ARG A 41 -22.90 -16.36 -8.25
N ARG A 42 -23.70 -17.43 -8.06
CA ARG A 42 -24.76 -17.45 -7.06
C ARG A 42 -24.25 -17.19 -5.63
N LEU A 43 -23.16 -17.84 -5.25
CA LEU A 43 -22.60 -17.66 -3.90
C LEU A 43 -21.97 -16.28 -3.75
N SER A 44 -21.28 -15.80 -4.76
CA SER A 44 -20.68 -14.46 -4.78
C SER A 44 -21.74 -13.37 -4.70
N ASP A 45 -22.81 -13.44 -5.50
CA ASP A 45 -23.92 -12.48 -5.46
C ASP A 45 -24.62 -12.42 -4.09
N LEU A 46 -24.65 -13.53 -3.36
CA LEU A 46 -25.31 -13.61 -2.06
C LEU A 46 -24.41 -13.23 -0.87
N HIS A 47 -23.10 -13.47 -0.97
CA HIS A 47 -22.21 -13.46 0.19
C HIS A 47 -21.01 -12.52 0.06
N ASP A 48 -20.57 -12.19 -1.16
CA ASP A 48 -19.45 -11.29 -1.35
C ASP A 48 -19.89 -9.83 -1.25
N THR A 49 -18.98 -8.98 -0.82
CA THR A 49 -19.20 -7.54 -0.77
C THR A 49 -18.96 -6.95 -2.16
N ASP A 50 -19.94 -6.24 -2.71
CA ASP A 50 -19.77 -5.50 -3.97
C ASP A 50 -18.89 -4.27 -3.76
N VAL A 51 -17.57 -4.46 -3.93
CA VAL A 51 -16.61 -3.36 -3.83
C VAL A 51 -16.63 -2.44 -5.07
N SER A 52 -17.36 -2.79 -6.13
CA SER A 52 -17.56 -1.95 -7.31
C SER A 52 -18.72 -0.95 -7.17
N SER A 53 -19.48 -1.05 -6.07
CA SER A 53 -20.60 -0.15 -5.77
C SER A 53 -20.17 1.32 -5.69
N PRO A 54 -20.96 2.28 -6.20
CA PRO A 54 -20.73 3.70 -5.98
C PRO A 54 -20.75 4.09 -4.49
N LEU A 55 -21.31 3.23 -3.64
CA LEU A 55 -21.37 3.37 -2.18
C LEU A 55 -20.21 2.65 -1.46
N ASN A 56 -19.21 2.16 -2.19
CA ASN A 56 -17.99 1.66 -1.57
C ASN A 56 -17.11 2.83 -1.11
N MET A 57 -17.22 3.18 0.15
CA MET A 57 -16.40 4.19 0.82
C MET A 57 -15.48 3.58 1.89
N GLY A 58 -15.41 2.24 1.95
CA GLY A 58 -14.67 1.52 2.99
C GLY A 58 -13.40 0.80 2.51
N TYR A 59 -13.31 0.47 1.22
CA TYR A 59 -12.24 -0.38 0.70
C TYR A 59 -11.53 0.28 -0.48
N PHE A 60 -10.20 0.24 -0.47
CA PHE A 60 -9.36 0.71 -1.58
C PHE A 60 -9.30 -0.35 -2.69
N CYS A 61 -10.40 -0.48 -3.42
CA CYS A 61 -10.54 -1.35 -4.57
C CYS A 61 -11.21 -0.56 -5.70
N ILE A 62 -10.57 -0.53 -6.86
CA ILE A 62 -11.11 0.16 -8.03
C ILE A 62 -11.98 -0.78 -8.87
N ASP A 63 -13.02 -0.22 -9.50
CA ASP A 63 -13.88 -0.97 -10.42
C ASP A 63 -13.10 -1.40 -11.66
N ALA A 64 -13.49 -2.55 -12.22
CA ALA A 64 -12.96 -3.00 -13.49
C ALA A 64 -13.46 -2.10 -14.65
N ASP A 65 -12.55 -1.75 -15.55
CA ASP A 65 -12.89 -1.12 -16.84
C ASP A 65 -12.64 -2.05 -18.02
N ALA A 66 -13.28 -1.76 -19.15
CA ALA A 66 -13.23 -2.62 -20.34
C ALA A 66 -11.79 -2.77 -20.89
N ALA A 67 -10.97 -1.71 -20.84
CA ALA A 67 -9.61 -1.75 -21.34
C ALA A 67 -8.72 -2.67 -20.48
N SER A 68 -8.79 -2.52 -19.15
CA SER A 68 -8.05 -3.38 -18.22
C SER A 68 -8.49 -4.84 -18.32
N LEU A 69 -9.79 -5.10 -18.45
CA LEU A 69 -10.31 -6.47 -18.61
C LEU A 69 -9.86 -7.11 -19.93
N THR A 70 -9.88 -6.36 -21.04
CA THR A 70 -9.39 -6.83 -22.34
C THR A 70 -7.89 -7.15 -22.27
N ALA A 71 -7.09 -6.27 -21.66
CA ALA A 71 -5.66 -6.50 -21.49
C ALA A 71 -5.38 -7.72 -20.59
N MET A 72 -6.15 -7.91 -19.52
CA MET A 72 -6.07 -9.10 -18.66
C MET A 72 -6.37 -10.38 -19.40
N ASP A 73 -7.46 -10.42 -20.19
CA ASP A 73 -7.82 -11.60 -20.97
C ASP A 73 -6.71 -11.97 -21.97
N GLU A 74 -6.16 -10.99 -22.67
CA GLU A 74 -5.06 -11.21 -23.62
C GLU A 74 -3.80 -11.76 -22.93
N THR A 75 -3.41 -11.18 -21.78
CA THR A 75 -2.23 -11.66 -21.03
C THR A 75 -2.44 -13.06 -20.46
N ASN A 76 -3.64 -13.38 -19.97
CA ASN A 76 -3.98 -14.71 -19.45
C ASN A 76 -3.96 -15.77 -20.55
N ARG A 77 -4.48 -15.47 -21.76
CA ARG A 77 -4.46 -16.39 -22.91
C ARG A 77 -3.04 -16.74 -23.35
N ARG A 78 -2.08 -15.81 -23.21
CA ARG A 78 -0.69 -16.05 -23.59
C ARG A 78 0.09 -16.82 -22.54
N GLY A 79 -0.33 -16.79 -21.28
CA GLY A 79 0.32 -17.55 -20.20
C GLY A 79 1.81 -17.21 -20.01
N ALA A 80 2.23 -15.98 -20.35
CA ALA A 80 3.63 -15.59 -20.36
C ALA A 80 4.19 -15.49 -18.94
N ASN A 81 5.27 -16.22 -18.66
CA ASN A 81 6.15 -15.97 -17.51
C ASN A 81 7.19 -14.91 -17.91
N ILE A 82 7.04 -13.69 -17.40
CA ILE A 82 7.92 -12.56 -17.77
C ILE A 82 9.06 -12.34 -16.77
N ALA A 83 9.31 -13.28 -15.86
CA ALA A 83 10.45 -13.19 -14.95
C ALA A 83 11.79 -13.25 -15.71
N VAL A 84 11.86 -13.99 -16.82
CA VAL A 84 13.06 -14.17 -17.63
C VAL A 84 12.89 -13.48 -18.99
N GLU A 85 13.67 -12.44 -19.25
CA GLU A 85 13.59 -11.61 -20.47
C GLU A 85 13.58 -12.43 -21.76
N GLY A 86 14.49 -13.40 -21.87
CA GLY A 86 14.67 -14.18 -23.10
C GLY A 86 13.49 -15.08 -23.49
N GLN A 87 12.56 -15.36 -22.57
CA GLN A 87 11.42 -16.24 -22.86
C GLN A 87 10.24 -15.51 -23.52
N HIS A 88 9.96 -14.28 -23.08
CA HIS A 88 8.80 -13.50 -23.54
C HIS A 88 9.17 -12.02 -23.78
N PRO A 89 10.10 -11.72 -24.71
CA PRO A 89 10.67 -10.37 -24.86
C PRO A 89 9.63 -9.29 -25.19
N ALA A 90 8.60 -9.63 -25.97
CA ALA A 90 7.53 -8.66 -26.26
C ALA A 90 6.75 -8.29 -24.98
N SER A 91 6.38 -9.28 -24.18
CA SER A 91 5.66 -9.05 -22.92
C SER A 91 6.50 -8.24 -21.93
N VAL A 92 7.80 -8.53 -21.83
CA VAL A 92 8.75 -7.78 -21.00
C VAL A 92 8.87 -6.34 -21.49
N ALA A 93 8.93 -6.10 -22.80
CA ALA A 93 8.99 -4.73 -23.34
C ALA A 93 7.75 -3.89 -22.99
N PHE A 94 6.54 -4.46 -23.06
CA PHE A 94 5.32 -3.75 -22.64
C PHE A 94 5.31 -3.49 -21.13
N GLU A 95 5.74 -4.45 -20.32
CA GLU A 95 5.84 -4.24 -18.87
C GLU A 95 6.84 -3.15 -18.55
N GLN A 96 8.04 -3.20 -19.14
CA GLN A 96 9.06 -2.18 -18.92
C GLN A 96 8.57 -0.79 -19.31
N TYR A 97 7.89 -0.67 -20.45
CA TYR A 97 7.33 0.62 -20.86
C TYR A 97 6.31 1.17 -19.85
N SER A 98 5.47 0.29 -19.27
CA SER A 98 4.54 0.72 -18.21
C SER A 98 5.27 1.17 -16.94
N ILE A 99 6.35 0.49 -16.58
CA ILE A 99 7.22 0.87 -15.44
C ILE A 99 7.88 2.23 -15.70
N ASP A 100 8.43 2.44 -16.88
CA ASP A 100 9.09 3.70 -17.27
C ASP A 100 8.13 4.91 -17.18
N LEU A 101 6.89 4.73 -17.63
CA LEU A 101 5.85 5.77 -17.51
C LEU A 101 5.51 6.07 -16.05
N ILE A 102 5.45 5.06 -15.20
CA ILE A 102 5.17 5.24 -13.78
C ILE A 102 6.38 5.88 -13.08
N LEU A 103 7.60 5.44 -13.34
CA LEU A 103 8.82 6.09 -12.83
C LEU A 103 8.82 7.59 -13.18
N ALA A 104 8.56 7.92 -14.44
CA ALA A 104 8.50 9.31 -14.90
C ALA A 104 7.36 10.10 -14.20
N ALA A 105 6.20 9.51 -13.96
CA ALA A 105 5.12 10.14 -13.22
C ALA A 105 5.55 10.52 -11.79
N PHE A 106 6.32 9.67 -11.12
CA PHE A 106 6.91 9.96 -9.81
C PHE A 106 8.13 10.89 -9.85
N GLY A 107 8.61 11.27 -11.05
CA GLY A 107 9.79 12.14 -11.21
C GLY A 107 11.11 11.40 -11.06
N LEU A 108 11.10 10.09 -11.21
CA LEU A 108 12.28 9.24 -11.27
C LEU A 108 12.73 9.11 -12.72
N ASP A 109 14.04 9.20 -12.99
CA ASP A 109 14.59 9.00 -14.34
C ASP A 109 14.56 7.51 -14.70
N PRO A 110 13.76 7.08 -15.71
CA PRO A 110 13.68 5.68 -16.11
C PRO A 110 15.01 5.06 -16.56
N LYS A 111 16.03 5.87 -16.84
CA LYS A 111 17.36 5.38 -17.26
C LYS A 111 18.22 4.94 -16.08
N THR A 112 18.03 5.55 -14.92
CA THR A 112 18.85 5.32 -13.72
C THR A 112 18.07 4.65 -12.58
N ALA A 113 16.78 4.94 -12.47
CA ALA A 113 15.89 4.31 -11.52
C ALA A 113 15.49 2.89 -11.98
N ILE A 114 15.02 2.09 -11.04
CA ILE A 114 14.49 0.74 -11.29
C ILE A 114 13.12 0.59 -10.67
N GLY A 115 12.28 -0.21 -11.30
CA GLY A 115 11.00 -0.62 -10.74
C GLY A 115 10.62 -2.01 -11.22
N HIS A 116 9.77 -2.67 -10.45
CA HIS A 116 9.12 -3.91 -10.88
C HIS A 116 7.78 -4.11 -10.20
N TYR A 117 6.91 -4.88 -10.84
CA TYR A 117 5.64 -5.28 -10.25
C TYR A 117 5.85 -6.38 -9.21
N THR A 118 5.01 -6.35 -8.20
CA THR A 118 4.90 -7.34 -7.11
C THR A 118 3.45 -7.81 -7.01
N ALA A 119 3.19 -8.88 -6.26
CA ALA A 119 1.83 -9.36 -6.05
C ALA A 119 0.96 -8.34 -5.28
N CYS A 120 1.56 -7.54 -4.39
CA CYS A 120 0.86 -6.52 -3.60
C CYS A 120 1.84 -5.58 -2.92
N GLY A 121 1.35 -4.47 -2.35
CA GLY A 121 2.17 -3.53 -1.59
C GLY A 121 2.94 -4.15 -0.42
N THR A 122 2.44 -5.21 0.20
CA THR A 122 3.20 -5.92 1.26
C THR A 122 4.50 -6.53 0.74
N GLU A 123 4.47 -7.15 -0.45
CA GLU A 123 5.69 -7.66 -1.09
C GLU A 123 6.60 -6.53 -1.57
N ALA A 124 6.03 -5.45 -2.10
CA ALA A 124 6.79 -4.27 -2.50
C ALA A 124 7.52 -3.63 -1.29
N ASN A 125 6.85 -3.52 -0.15
CA ASN A 125 7.46 -3.06 1.11
C ASN A 125 8.54 -4.04 1.62
N LEU A 126 8.37 -5.35 1.43
CA LEU A 126 9.39 -6.35 1.76
C LEU A 126 10.63 -6.16 0.89
N THR A 127 10.43 -5.99 -0.42
CA THR A 127 11.50 -5.70 -1.38
C THR A 127 12.28 -4.44 -0.98
N ALA A 128 11.59 -3.35 -0.65
CA ALA A 128 12.21 -2.12 -0.19
C ALA A 128 13.06 -2.32 1.07
N MET A 129 12.55 -3.08 2.03
CA MET A 129 13.26 -3.36 3.28
C MET A 129 14.52 -4.21 3.06
N ILE A 130 14.46 -5.24 2.20
CA ILE A 130 15.62 -6.06 1.84
C ILE A 130 16.66 -5.20 1.10
N THR A 131 16.24 -4.36 0.16
CA THR A 131 17.12 -3.43 -0.56
C THR A 131 17.82 -2.46 0.40
N ALA A 132 17.07 -1.85 1.33
CA ALA A 132 17.62 -0.94 2.32
C ALA A 132 18.62 -1.62 3.27
N LEU A 133 18.34 -2.85 3.71
CA LEU A 133 19.28 -3.64 4.50
C LEU A 133 20.57 -3.92 3.71
N THR A 134 20.45 -4.28 2.45
CA THR A 134 21.59 -4.57 1.57
C THR A 134 22.46 -3.33 1.35
N ASP A 135 21.83 -2.15 1.16
CA ASP A 135 22.56 -0.90 0.92
C ASP A 135 23.21 -0.33 2.18
N ARG A 136 22.49 -0.34 3.30
CA ARG A 136 22.95 0.32 4.53
C ARG A 136 23.86 -0.56 5.38
N LEU A 137 23.70 -1.87 5.36
CA LEU A 137 24.45 -2.83 6.15
C LEU A 137 25.52 -3.52 5.29
N THR A 138 26.56 -2.81 4.95
CA THR A 138 27.70 -3.27 4.14
C THR A 138 28.99 -2.60 4.65
N HIS A 139 30.12 -3.31 4.54
CA HIS A 139 31.45 -2.75 4.85
C HIS A 139 31.79 -1.48 4.04
N ARG A 140 31.13 -1.26 2.91
CA ARG A 140 31.31 -0.08 2.06
C ARG A 140 30.62 1.17 2.62
N ASN A 141 29.64 1.00 3.49
CA ASN A 141 28.96 2.11 4.13
C ASN A 141 29.76 2.58 5.37
N PRO A 142 30.36 3.79 5.38
CA PRO A 142 31.17 4.28 6.50
C PRO A 142 30.38 4.47 7.79
N ARG A 143 29.06 4.45 7.72
CA ARG A 143 28.16 4.51 8.89
C ARG A 143 27.77 3.13 9.42
N CYS A 144 28.09 2.06 8.70
CA CYS A 144 27.95 0.71 9.21
C CYS A 144 29.03 0.49 10.29
N PRO A 145 28.68 0.05 11.49
CA PRO A 145 29.66 -0.15 12.55
C PRO A 145 30.64 -1.23 12.18
N ALA A 146 31.79 -1.20 12.83
CA ALA A 146 32.75 -2.29 12.72
C ALA A 146 32.08 -3.60 13.15
N VAL A 147 32.15 -4.60 12.31
CA VAL A 147 31.58 -5.93 12.55
C VAL A 147 32.62 -6.83 13.21
N ASP A 148 32.18 -7.85 13.93
CA ASP A 148 33.07 -8.91 14.43
C ASP A 148 33.48 -9.82 13.27
N PRO A 149 34.77 -9.77 12.81
CA PRO A 149 35.24 -10.60 11.70
C PRO A 149 35.13 -12.10 11.99
N ALA A 150 35.10 -12.50 13.27
CA ALA A 150 34.96 -13.92 13.64
C ALA A 150 33.59 -14.50 13.29
N LEU A 151 32.58 -13.64 13.07
CA LEU A 151 31.24 -14.01 12.63
C LEU A 151 31.07 -13.98 11.10
N CYS A 152 32.06 -13.46 10.38
CA CYS A 152 32.17 -13.55 8.91
C CYS A 152 33.04 -14.76 8.55
N THR A 153 32.46 -15.96 8.61
CA THR A 153 33.20 -17.24 8.59
C THR A 153 33.79 -17.60 7.24
N ASP A 154 33.46 -16.89 6.17
CA ASP A 154 33.97 -17.09 4.81
C ASP A 154 35.21 -16.24 4.49
N GLY A 155 35.65 -15.39 5.42
CA GLY A 155 36.81 -14.51 5.24
C GLY A 155 36.58 -13.29 4.36
N GLU A 156 35.36 -13.09 3.88
CA GLU A 156 34.97 -11.97 3.03
C GLU A 156 34.57 -10.73 3.88
N PRO A 157 34.70 -9.53 3.31
CA PRO A 157 34.17 -8.32 3.93
C PRO A 157 32.68 -8.42 4.23
N TYR A 158 32.25 -7.78 5.31
CA TYR A 158 30.85 -7.84 5.72
C TYR A 158 29.88 -7.29 4.69
N GLU A 159 28.87 -8.11 4.37
CA GLU A 159 27.71 -7.78 3.54
C GLU A 159 26.46 -8.41 4.16
N TYR A 160 25.36 -7.64 4.35
CA TYR A 160 24.14 -8.15 4.97
C TYR A 160 23.56 -9.35 4.20
N TRP A 161 23.48 -9.24 2.87
CA TRP A 161 22.94 -10.30 2.01
C TRP A 161 23.71 -11.63 2.12
N ARG A 162 24.98 -11.58 2.55
CA ARG A 162 25.87 -12.75 2.72
C ARG A 162 25.88 -13.26 4.17
N HIS A 163 25.96 -12.36 5.14
CA HIS A 163 26.26 -12.69 6.54
C HIS A 163 25.08 -12.48 7.49
N GLY A 164 23.98 -11.84 7.04
CA GLY A 164 22.87 -11.43 7.88
C GLY A 164 23.26 -10.38 8.91
N SER A 165 22.43 -10.15 9.91
CA SER A 165 22.66 -9.11 10.93
C SER A 165 23.53 -9.54 12.12
N ALA A 166 23.82 -10.83 12.28
CA ALA A 166 24.54 -11.35 13.47
C ALA A 166 25.93 -10.72 13.69
N PRO A 167 26.77 -10.50 12.66
CA PRO A 167 28.10 -9.90 12.82
C PRO A 167 28.10 -8.46 13.31
N LEU A 168 26.97 -7.75 13.22
CA LEU A 168 26.88 -6.34 13.59
C LEU A 168 26.93 -6.11 15.10
N GLY A 169 26.52 -7.08 15.90
CA GLY A 169 26.35 -6.87 17.35
C GLY A 169 25.29 -5.84 17.73
N LEU A 170 24.66 -5.21 16.75
CA LEU A 170 23.60 -4.20 16.88
C LEU A 170 22.32 -4.66 16.21
N ARG A 171 21.19 -4.10 16.64
CA ARG A 171 19.89 -4.39 16.06
C ARG A 171 19.57 -3.39 14.95
N PRO A 172 19.43 -3.85 13.69
CA PRO A 172 18.89 -2.99 12.62
C PRO A 172 17.50 -2.47 13.01
N SER A 173 17.24 -1.18 12.80
CA SER A 173 15.98 -0.56 13.24
C SER A 173 15.28 0.21 12.14
N VAL A 174 13.93 0.07 12.13
CA VAL A 174 12.99 0.73 11.22
C VAL A 174 12.14 1.70 12.00
N TYR A 175 12.05 2.94 11.52
CA TYR A 175 11.28 4.01 12.16
C TYR A 175 9.96 4.21 11.40
N VAL A 176 8.85 4.18 12.13
CA VAL A 176 7.49 4.24 11.60
C VAL A 176 6.61 5.12 12.47
N SER A 177 5.55 5.70 11.92
CA SER A 177 4.47 6.29 12.71
C SER A 177 3.38 5.26 13.00
N ARG A 178 2.47 5.60 13.90
CA ARG A 178 1.27 4.78 14.18
C ARG A 178 0.33 4.68 12.96
N GLN A 179 0.42 5.61 12.01
CA GLN A 179 -0.34 5.62 10.76
C GLN A 179 0.25 4.68 9.69
N THR A 180 1.49 4.22 9.87
CA THR A 180 2.17 3.33 8.92
C THR A 180 1.43 2.00 8.81
N HIS A 181 1.28 1.52 7.59
CA HIS A 181 0.55 0.28 7.31
C HIS A 181 1.22 -0.94 7.94
N ALA A 182 0.41 -1.89 8.44
CA ALA A 182 0.86 -3.09 9.13
C ALA A 182 1.82 -3.99 8.32
N SER A 183 1.89 -3.83 6.99
CA SER A 183 2.84 -4.56 6.14
C SER A 183 4.29 -4.30 6.55
N ILE A 184 4.62 -3.05 6.93
CA ILE A 184 5.97 -2.68 7.36
C ILE A 184 6.34 -3.43 8.65
N THR A 185 5.49 -3.34 9.69
CA THR A 185 5.75 -4.02 10.95
C THR A 185 5.75 -5.55 10.81
N LYS A 186 4.89 -6.10 9.94
CA LYS A 186 4.87 -7.53 9.63
C LYS A 186 6.17 -7.98 8.95
N ASN A 187 6.65 -7.22 7.96
CA ASN A 187 7.88 -7.53 7.26
C ASN A 187 9.11 -7.40 8.18
N ALA A 188 9.19 -6.31 8.96
CA ALA A 188 10.26 -6.12 9.94
C ALA A 188 10.29 -7.26 10.97
N ARG A 189 9.12 -7.66 11.50
CA ARG A 189 9.02 -8.80 12.44
C ARG A 189 9.62 -10.08 11.85
N ASN A 190 9.37 -10.34 10.57
CA ASN A 190 9.81 -11.58 9.92
C ASN A 190 11.28 -11.54 9.51
N LEU A 191 11.81 -10.36 9.13
CA LEU A 191 13.20 -10.21 8.66
C LEU A 191 14.20 -10.01 9.82
N ILE A 192 13.87 -9.11 10.76
CA ILE A 192 14.82 -8.57 11.73
C ILE A 192 14.29 -8.58 13.17
N GLY A 193 13.08 -9.10 13.37
CA GLY A 193 12.43 -9.19 14.69
C GLY A 193 11.60 -7.95 15.06
N ALA A 194 10.51 -8.17 15.77
CA ALA A 194 9.54 -7.12 16.13
C ALA A 194 10.16 -5.99 16.98
N ALA A 195 11.19 -6.28 17.78
CA ALA A 195 11.87 -5.29 18.60
C ALA A 195 12.73 -4.29 17.79
N SER A 196 12.88 -4.51 16.48
CA SER A 196 13.54 -3.60 15.53
C SER A 196 12.64 -2.46 15.07
N VAL A 197 11.32 -2.54 15.30
CA VAL A 197 10.38 -1.49 14.93
C VAL A 197 10.36 -0.41 16.00
N ARG A 198 10.64 0.81 15.60
CA ARG A 198 10.68 2.01 16.45
C ARG A 198 9.52 2.92 16.07
N GLU A 199 8.50 2.98 16.93
CA GLU A 199 7.36 3.87 16.74
C GLU A 199 7.77 5.30 17.13
N VAL A 200 7.58 6.24 16.19
CA VAL A 200 7.87 7.67 16.33
C VAL A 200 6.57 8.40 16.64
N ALA A 201 6.63 9.41 17.48
CA ALA A 201 5.49 10.25 17.80
C ALA A 201 4.98 10.99 16.55
N MET A 202 3.69 11.29 16.56
CA MET A 202 3.00 12.09 15.54
C MET A 202 2.64 13.45 16.12
N GLY A 203 2.53 14.44 15.23
CA GLY A 203 1.92 15.72 15.55
C GLY A 203 0.39 15.62 15.75
N ASP A 204 -0.21 16.73 16.16
CA ASP A 204 -1.66 16.87 16.29
C ASP A 204 -2.39 16.72 14.94
N ASP A 205 -1.68 16.88 13.84
CA ASP A 205 -2.16 16.69 12.46
C ASP A 205 -2.11 15.22 11.99
N LEU A 206 -1.77 14.27 12.87
CA LEU A 206 -1.63 12.84 12.61
C LEU A 206 -0.41 12.47 11.73
N ARG A 207 0.46 13.41 11.41
CA ARG A 207 1.67 13.17 10.61
C ARG A 207 2.83 12.75 11.50
N LEU A 208 3.77 12.00 10.96
CA LEU A 208 5.03 11.71 11.62
C LEU A 208 5.75 13.03 11.96
N ASP A 209 6.13 13.22 13.23
CA ASP A 209 6.88 14.40 13.69
C ASP A 209 8.38 14.25 13.36
N PRO A 210 8.95 15.08 12.45
CA PRO A 210 10.36 14.98 12.06
C PRO A 210 11.32 15.26 13.21
N GLU A 211 10.97 16.14 14.15
CA GLU A 211 11.80 16.40 15.33
C GLU A 211 11.80 15.20 16.29
N ALA A 212 10.64 14.55 16.47
CA ALA A 212 10.57 13.33 17.26
C ALA A 212 11.35 12.19 16.60
N LEU A 213 11.34 12.12 15.26
CA LEU A 213 12.15 11.17 14.50
C LEU A 213 13.65 11.39 14.74
N ASP A 214 14.11 12.63 14.61
CA ASP A 214 15.52 12.98 14.83
C ASP A 214 15.97 12.63 16.26
N ARG A 215 15.14 12.96 17.26
CA ARG A 215 15.39 12.59 18.67
C ARG A 215 15.43 11.08 18.87
N ALA A 216 14.52 10.33 18.28
CA ALA A 216 14.45 8.88 18.41
C ALA A 216 15.67 8.19 17.81
N ILE A 217 16.08 8.59 16.60
CA ILE A 217 17.27 8.06 15.94
C ILE A 217 18.53 8.40 16.75
N SER A 218 18.66 9.66 17.19
CA SER A 218 19.81 10.11 17.99
C SER A 218 19.94 9.32 19.30
N ALA A 219 18.82 9.07 19.99
CA ALA A 219 18.80 8.29 21.23
C ALA A 219 19.17 6.82 20.99
N ASP A 220 18.68 6.22 19.91
CA ASP A 220 18.99 4.83 19.54
C ASP A 220 20.48 4.66 19.21
N VAL A 221 21.07 5.59 18.45
CA VAL A 221 22.52 5.61 18.16
C VAL A 221 23.32 5.77 19.45
N ALA A 222 22.94 6.73 20.31
CA ALA A 222 23.64 6.98 21.58
C ALA A 222 23.56 5.78 22.55
N SER A 223 22.51 4.97 22.46
CA SER A 223 22.36 3.78 23.30
C SER A 223 23.36 2.66 22.98
N GLY A 224 23.95 2.67 21.76
CA GLY A 224 24.81 1.60 21.27
C GLY A 224 24.13 0.25 21.06
N ASN A 225 22.79 0.20 21.01
CA ASN A 225 22.02 -1.05 20.84
C ASN A 225 21.37 -1.18 19.45
N PHE A 226 21.20 -0.07 18.75
CA PHE A 226 20.46 -0.02 17.49
C PHE A 226 21.30 0.54 16.35
N LEU A 227 21.02 0.04 15.16
CA LEU A 227 21.56 0.56 13.91
C LEU A 227 20.41 1.05 13.04
N PRO A 228 20.16 2.38 12.99
CA PRO A 228 19.14 2.96 12.13
C PRO A 228 19.45 2.68 10.66
N PHE A 229 18.55 1.99 9.95
CA PHE A 229 18.75 1.74 8.52
C PHE A 229 17.58 2.20 7.63
N LEU A 230 16.36 2.28 8.17
CA LEU A 230 15.16 2.56 7.38
C LEU A 230 14.21 3.50 8.13
N VAL A 231 13.77 4.54 7.47
CA VAL A 231 12.63 5.38 7.87
C VAL A 231 11.53 5.23 6.84
N VAL A 232 10.29 5.09 7.30
CA VAL A 232 9.12 4.97 6.42
C VAL A 232 8.21 6.17 6.60
N GLY A 233 8.11 7.00 5.54
CA GLY A 233 7.08 8.02 5.40
C GLY A 233 5.87 7.46 4.65
N THR A 234 4.70 8.05 4.83
CA THR A 234 3.46 7.58 4.23
C THR A 234 2.82 8.66 3.37
N VAL A 235 2.33 8.30 2.19
CA VAL A 235 1.46 9.15 1.36
C VAL A 235 0.12 8.47 1.21
N GLY A 236 -0.88 9.03 1.89
CA GLY A 236 -2.21 8.43 1.96
C GLY A 236 -2.27 7.28 2.96
N ALA A 237 -2.10 7.57 4.25
CA ALA A 237 -2.23 6.57 5.29
C ALA A 237 -3.60 5.88 5.23
N THR A 238 -3.62 4.56 5.37
CA THR A 238 -4.86 3.77 5.29
C THR A 238 -5.95 4.23 6.26
N PRO A 239 -5.63 4.56 7.54
CA PRO A 239 -6.66 5.00 8.48
C PRO A 239 -7.19 6.41 8.22
N SER A 240 -6.35 7.33 7.75
CA SER A 240 -6.67 8.77 7.76
C SER A 240 -6.46 9.48 6.42
N GLY A 241 -5.79 8.86 5.46
CA GLY A 241 -5.41 9.52 4.21
C GLY A 241 -4.34 10.60 4.35
N ILE A 242 -3.74 10.80 5.53
CA ILE A 242 -2.72 11.82 5.76
C ILE A 242 -1.47 11.56 4.92
N ILE A 243 -0.69 12.61 4.77
CA ILE A 243 0.58 12.61 4.04
C ILE A 243 1.65 13.13 4.98
N ASP A 244 2.67 12.34 5.22
CA ASP A 244 3.80 12.72 6.05
C ASP A 244 4.64 13.84 5.40
N PRO A 245 5.35 14.68 6.17
CA PRO A 245 6.18 15.77 5.67
C PRO A 245 7.49 15.20 5.07
N LEU A 246 7.42 14.77 3.78
CA LEU A 246 8.50 14.00 3.15
C LEU A 246 9.83 14.76 3.08
N ALA A 247 9.81 16.07 2.85
CA ALA A 247 11.04 16.86 2.76
C ALA A 247 11.80 16.89 4.11
N GLU A 248 11.09 17.19 5.19
CA GLU A 248 11.65 17.26 6.54
C GLU A 248 12.11 15.88 7.04
N ILE A 249 11.36 14.82 6.72
CA ILE A 249 11.79 13.44 7.01
C ILE A 249 13.04 13.10 6.21
N GLY A 250 13.10 13.50 4.94
CA GLY A 250 14.26 13.29 4.07
C GLY A 250 15.52 13.96 4.63
N GLU A 251 15.42 15.18 5.18
CA GLU A 251 16.54 15.87 5.85
C GLU A 251 17.06 15.07 7.06
N VAL A 252 16.16 14.53 7.87
CA VAL A 252 16.53 13.67 9.01
C VAL A 252 17.19 12.39 8.52
N CYS A 253 16.66 11.75 7.49
CA CYS A 253 17.26 10.55 6.88
C CYS A 253 18.68 10.83 6.38
N ALA A 254 18.89 11.92 5.65
CA ALA A 254 20.20 12.34 5.15
C ALA A 254 21.20 12.60 6.29
N LYS A 255 20.76 13.28 7.37
CA LYS A 255 21.56 13.55 8.57
C LYS A 255 22.08 12.25 9.20
N HIS A 256 21.21 11.24 9.34
CA HIS A 256 21.53 9.98 10.02
C HIS A 256 22.01 8.88 9.09
N GLY A 257 21.93 9.04 7.77
CA GLY A 257 22.29 8.06 6.78
C GLY A 257 21.35 6.87 6.73
N ALA A 258 20.10 7.07 7.12
CA ALA A 258 19.05 6.06 6.99
C ALA A 258 18.48 6.07 5.57
N TRP A 259 18.04 4.91 5.09
CA TRP A 259 17.29 4.79 3.84
C TRP A 259 15.90 5.40 4.04
N PHE A 260 15.49 6.27 3.13
CA PHE A 260 14.16 6.86 3.15
C PHE A 260 13.22 6.13 2.18
N HIS A 261 12.23 5.46 2.73
CA HIS A 261 11.20 4.74 1.98
C HIS A 261 9.84 5.41 2.14
N VAL A 262 9.06 5.48 1.03
CA VAL A 262 7.71 6.03 1.06
C VAL A 262 6.68 4.95 0.75
N ASP A 263 5.78 4.70 1.72
CA ASP A 263 4.62 3.82 1.57
C ASP A 263 3.45 4.60 0.98
N ALA A 264 3.26 4.51 -0.36
CA ALA A 264 2.28 5.27 -1.12
C ALA A 264 1.32 4.39 -1.96
N PRO A 265 0.80 3.27 -1.42
CA PRO A 265 0.16 2.24 -2.25
C PRO A 265 -1.08 2.73 -2.98
N TRP A 266 -1.88 3.61 -2.38
CA TRP A 266 -3.03 4.23 -3.04
C TRP A 266 -2.87 5.74 -3.23
N GLY A 267 -2.25 6.44 -2.25
CA GLY A 267 -2.03 7.89 -2.33
C GLY A 267 -1.05 8.29 -3.43
N GLY A 268 -0.19 7.36 -3.86
CA GLY A 268 0.71 7.55 -5.00
C GLY A 268 0.02 7.86 -6.33
N ILE A 269 -1.29 7.64 -6.43
CA ILE A 269 -2.10 8.06 -7.60
C ILE A 269 -1.99 9.57 -7.87
N ALA A 270 -1.70 10.37 -6.86
CA ALA A 270 -1.45 11.80 -6.98
C ALA A 270 -0.35 12.14 -8.00
N ALA A 271 0.59 11.21 -8.28
CA ALA A 271 1.64 11.39 -9.28
C ALA A 271 1.10 11.63 -10.70
N PHE A 272 -0.13 11.21 -10.98
CA PHE A 272 -0.78 11.34 -12.29
C PHE A 272 -1.65 12.61 -12.46
N SER A 273 -1.76 13.46 -11.42
CA SER A 273 -2.36 14.78 -11.50
C SER A 273 -1.31 15.84 -11.15
N PRO A 274 -0.97 16.78 -12.03
CA PRO A 274 0.01 17.83 -11.72
C PRO A 274 -0.33 18.63 -10.46
N HIS A 275 -1.63 18.89 -10.24
CA HIS A 275 -2.12 19.61 -9.08
C HIS A 275 -1.91 18.82 -7.77
N LEU A 276 -2.39 17.58 -7.72
CA LEU A 276 -2.25 16.74 -6.53
C LEU A 276 -0.80 16.30 -6.30
N LYS A 277 -0.01 16.12 -7.35
CA LYS A 277 1.42 15.82 -7.23
C LYS A 277 2.15 16.89 -6.43
N GLN A 278 1.88 18.15 -6.72
CA GLN A 278 2.48 19.28 -5.98
C GLN A 278 2.08 19.27 -4.51
N GLN A 279 0.84 18.92 -4.19
CA GLN A 279 0.34 18.91 -2.81
C GLN A 279 0.76 17.67 -2.01
N CYS A 280 0.82 16.51 -2.66
CA CYS A 280 0.96 15.22 -1.97
C CYS A 280 2.39 14.67 -1.99
N LEU A 281 3.22 15.07 -2.96
CA LEU A 281 4.51 14.44 -3.24
C LEU A 281 5.69 15.43 -3.16
N ALA A 282 5.51 16.57 -2.48
CA ALA A 282 6.61 17.48 -2.19
C ALA A 282 7.68 16.79 -1.33
N GLY A 283 8.96 16.87 -1.70
CA GLY A 283 10.06 16.16 -1.04
C GLY A 283 10.34 14.75 -1.56
N LEU A 284 9.63 14.30 -2.62
CA LEU A 284 9.87 12.97 -3.21
C LEU A 284 11.28 12.83 -3.83
N ASP A 285 11.94 13.93 -4.15
CA ASP A 285 13.31 13.97 -4.64
C ASP A 285 14.35 13.49 -3.60
N MET A 286 14.00 13.48 -2.31
CA MET A 286 14.83 12.97 -1.23
C MET A 286 14.63 11.48 -0.93
N VAL A 287 13.67 10.83 -1.58
CA VAL A 287 13.25 9.46 -1.29
C VAL A 287 14.14 8.46 -2.05
N ASP A 288 14.67 7.45 -1.35
CA ASP A 288 15.46 6.38 -1.95
C ASP A 288 14.58 5.34 -2.68
N SER A 289 13.45 4.99 -2.09
CA SER A 289 12.48 4.06 -2.69
C SER A 289 11.05 4.35 -2.28
N LEU A 290 10.10 3.92 -3.09
CA LEU A 290 8.68 4.00 -2.78
C LEU A 290 7.92 2.79 -3.31
N ILE A 291 6.71 2.60 -2.79
CA ILE A 291 5.76 1.66 -3.36
C ILE A 291 4.52 2.36 -3.90
N PHE A 292 3.91 1.73 -4.90
CA PHE A 292 2.63 2.11 -5.47
C PHE A 292 1.83 0.86 -5.84
N ASP A 293 0.52 0.86 -5.57
CA ASP A 293 -0.35 -0.27 -5.90
C ASP A 293 -1.33 0.10 -7.02
N PRO A 294 -0.96 -0.07 -8.31
CA PRO A 294 -1.88 0.15 -9.43
C PRO A 294 -3.24 -0.55 -9.26
N HIS A 295 -3.29 -1.70 -8.59
CA HIS A 295 -4.54 -2.42 -8.36
C HIS A 295 -5.51 -1.75 -7.39
N LYS A 296 -5.08 -0.69 -6.70
CA LYS A 296 -5.97 0.09 -5.82
C LYS A 296 -6.66 1.24 -6.56
N THR A 297 -6.01 1.80 -7.60
CA THR A 297 -6.43 3.08 -8.17
C THR A 297 -6.41 3.18 -9.69
N LEU A 298 -5.72 2.29 -10.40
CA LEU A 298 -5.59 2.30 -11.87
C LEU A 298 -6.30 1.16 -12.55
N ALA A 299 -5.99 -0.06 -12.18
CA ALA A 299 -6.50 -1.28 -12.80
C ALA A 299 -7.01 -2.23 -11.70
N PRO A 300 -8.06 -3.03 -11.97
CA PRO A 300 -8.59 -3.94 -10.97
C PRO A 300 -7.55 -5.00 -10.56
N LEU A 301 -7.70 -5.50 -9.34
CA LEU A 301 -6.93 -6.65 -8.87
C LEU A 301 -7.23 -7.86 -9.77
N GLY A 302 -6.21 -8.40 -10.40
CA GLY A 302 -6.31 -9.57 -11.28
C GLY A 302 -5.24 -10.61 -10.95
N ALA A 303 -5.13 -11.64 -11.78
CA ALA A 303 -4.09 -12.64 -11.64
C ALA A 303 -2.69 -12.01 -11.57
N GLY A 304 -1.90 -12.39 -10.56
CA GLY A 304 -0.56 -11.85 -10.32
C GLY A 304 -0.50 -10.53 -9.57
N GLY A 305 -1.65 -9.96 -9.16
CA GLY A 305 -1.67 -8.68 -8.45
C GLY A 305 -1.18 -7.49 -9.28
N ALA A 306 -0.94 -6.34 -8.68
CA ALA A 306 -0.27 -5.17 -9.23
C ALA A 306 0.16 -4.22 -8.10
N GLY A 307 0.98 -4.68 -7.17
CA GLY A 307 1.83 -3.83 -6.37
C GLY A 307 3.07 -3.45 -7.18
N MET A 308 3.74 -2.37 -6.82
CA MET A 308 5.00 -1.96 -7.44
C MET A 308 5.99 -1.50 -6.39
N PHE A 309 7.22 -1.92 -6.57
CA PHE A 309 8.40 -1.34 -5.93
C PHE A 309 9.12 -0.45 -6.93
N LEU A 310 9.51 0.75 -6.50
CA LEU A 310 10.27 1.73 -7.29
C LEU A 310 11.46 2.19 -6.45
N SER A 311 12.64 2.25 -7.04
CA SER A 311 13.87 2.72 -6.39
C SER A 311 14.64 3.66 -7.30
N ARG A 312 15.20 4.70 -6.71
CA ARG A 312 16.15 5.61 -7.36
C ARG A 312 17.49 4.90 -7.66
N HIS A 313 17.79 3.86 -6.89
CA HIS A 313 19.07 3.16 -6.88
C HIS A 313 18.94 1.76 -7.50
N HIS A 314 19.67 1.49 -8.57
CA HIS A 314 19.66 0.19 -9.24
C HIS A 314 20.56 -0.82 -8.52
N GLU A 315 21.80 -0.43 -8.20
CA GLU A 315 22.82 -1.33 -7.64
C GLU A 315 22.36 -2.07 -6.37
N PRO A 316 21.75 -1.43 -5.35
CA PRO A 316 21.30 -2.15 -4.17
C PRO A 316 20.21 -3.18 -4.45
N VAL A 317 19.35 -2.95 -5.46
CA VAL A 317 18.32 -3.91 -5.89
C VAL A 317 18.96 -5.11 -6.55
N GLU A 318 19.88 -4.88 -7.49
CA GLU A 318 20.64 -5.97 -8.13
C GLU A 318 21.40 -6.79 -7.08
N LEU A 319 22.10 -6.13 -6.17
CA LEU A 319 22.89 -6.81 -5.14
C LEU A 319 22.02 -7.63 -4.18
N ALA A 320 20.81 -7.15 -3.88
CA ALA A 320 19.88 -7.84 -2.98
C ALA A 320 19.28 -9.12 -3.58
N PHE A 321 19.08 -9.16 -4.90
CA PHE A 321 18.30 -10.24 -5.54
C PHE A 321 19.07 -11.06 -6.56
N ASN A 322 20.23 -10.59 -7.03
CA ASN A 322 21.04 -11.32 -8.00
C ASN A 322 21.85 -12.45 -7.36
N VAL A 323 21.27 -13.63 -7.32
CA VAL A 323 21.93 -14.85 -6.81
C VAL A 323 22.82 -15.55 -7.85
N SER A 324 22.87 -15.06 -9.11
CA SER A 324 23.67 -15.66 -10.17
C SER A 324 25.16 -15.34 -10.09
N GLY A 325 25.51 -14.24 -9.41
CA GLY A 325 26.88 -13.72 -9.31
C GLY A 325 27.45 -13.16 -10.62
N GLY A 326 26.67 -13.15 -11.71
CA GLY A 326 27.03 -12.57 -13.01
C GLY A 326 26.27 -11.27 -13.30
N ALA A 327 26.61 -10.60 -14.41
CA ALA A 327 25.84 -9.45 -14.90
C ALA A 327 24.42 -9.86 -15.27
N VAL A 328 23.43 -9.10 -14.81
CA VAL A 328 22.01 -9.33 -15.06
C VAL A 328 21.49 -8.26 -16.01
N ALA A 329 20.69 -8.67 -16.99
CA ALA A 329 20.00 -7.72 -17.85
C ALA A 329 18.98 -6.92 -17.01
N ARG A 330 18.86 -5.60 -17.28
CA ARG A 330 17.97 -4.68 -16.56
C ARG A 330 16.52 -5.16 -16.48
N HIS A 331 16.11 -6.06 -17.37
CA HIS A 331 14.74 -6.56 -17.48
C HIS A 331 14.62 -8.03 -17.07
N ASP A 332 15.66 -8.61 -16.50
CA ASP A 332 15.61 -9.99 -16.01
C ASP A 332 15.15 -10.00 -14.53
N TYR A 333 13.84 -9.88 -14.38
CA TYR A 333 13.21 -9.74 -13.08
C TYR A 333 13.34 -10.95 -12.15
N ALA A 334 13.73 -12.13 -12.68
CA ALA A 334 14.06 -13.28 -11.85
C ALA A 334 15.25 -13.01 -10.92
N TYR A 335 16.14 -12.09 -11.32
CA TYR A 335 17.32 -11.67 -10.56
C TYR A 335 17.25 -10.23 -10.03
N LEU A 336 16.12 -9.57 -10.19
CA LEU A 336 15.89 -8.21 -9.70
C LEU A 336 14.67 -8.11 -8.78
N SER A 337 14.06 -9.24 -8.41
CA SER A 337 12.91 -9.31 -7.53
C SER A 337 12.86 -10.62 -6.73
N LEU A 338 11.93 -10.71 -5.79
CA LEU A 338 11.65 -11.96 -5.04
C LEU A 338 11.00 -13.05 -5.90
N GLN A 339 10.46 -12.71 -7.08
CA GLN A 339 9.63 -13.60 -7.87
C GLN A 339 10.43 -14.29 -8.97
N GLY A 340 10.57 -15.61 -8.90
CA GLY A 340 11.12 -16.42 -10.00
C GLY A 340 10.11 -16.73 -11.12
N SER A 341 8.82 -16.43 -10.93
CA SER A 341 7.77 -16.53 -11.94
C SER A 341 6.80 -15.38 -11.79
N ARG A 342 6.44 -14.69 -12.89
CA ARG A 342 5.64 -13.48 -12.88
C ARG A 342 4.63 -13.45 -14.00
N ALA A 343 3.39 -13.07 -13.69
CA ALA A 343 2.38 -12.74 -14.68
C ALA A 343 2.72 -11.40 -15.38
N ASN A 344 2.29 -11.25 -16.64
CA ASN A 344 2.39 -9.97 -17.34
C ASN A 344 1.34 -8.99 -16.80
N THR A 345 1.76 -8.15 -15.85
CA THR A 345 0.91 -7.14 -15.19
C THR A 345 0.94 -5.82 -15.94
N GLY A 346 2.06 -5.51 -16.59
CA GLY A 346 2.30 -4.20 -17.20
C GLY A 346 1.30 -3.82 -18.28
N LEU A 347 0.86 -4.78 -19.11
CA LEU A 347 -0.09 -4.47 -20.20
C LEU A 347 -1.44 -3.95 -19.67
N ARG A 348 -1.99 -4.54 -18.60
CA ARG A 348 -3.28 -4.07 -18.04
C ARG A 348 -3.14 -2.71 -17.36
N VAL A 349 -2.01 -2.47 -16.68
CA VAL A 349 -1.72 -1.16 -16.08
C VAL A 349 -1.50 -0.12 -17.15
N LEU A 350 -0.76 -0.48 -18.20
CA LEU A 350 -0.54 0.39 -19.37
C LEU A 350 -1.87 0.83 -20.00
N ALA A 351 -2.83 -0.09 -20.17
CA ALA A 351 -4.16 0.23 -20.69
C ALA A 351 -4.88 1.31 -19.87
N SER A 352 -4.60 1.41 -18.57
CA SER A 352 -5.21 2.40 -17.68
C SER A 352 -4.49 3.76 -17.69
N ILE A 353 -3.22 3.83 -18.08
CA ILE A 353 -2.41 5.06 -18.02
C ILE A 353 -2.15 5.72 -19.39
N LEU A 354 -2.52 5.07 -20.49
CA LEU A 354 -2.29 5.61 -21.86
C LEU A 354 -3.09 6.88 -22.20
N LYS A 355 -4.05 7.24 -21.33
CA LYS A 355 -4.85 8.46 -21.47
C LYS A 355 -4.61 9.40 -20.29
N PRO A 356 -3.42 9.98 -20.16
CA PRO A 356 -3.03 10.71 -18.95
C PRO A 356 -3.93 11.91 -18.64
N GLY A 357 -4.48 12.59 -19.66
CA GLY A 357 -5.42 13.69 -19.45
C GLY A 357 -6.76 13.24 -18.86
N GLU A 358 -7.33 12.13 -19.34
CA GLU A 358 -8.57 11.57 -18.77
C GLU A 358 -8.31 11.06 -17.34
N LEU A 359 -7.15 10.45 -17.09
CA LEU A 359 -6.74 9.96 -15.78
C LEU A 359 -6.59 11.12 -14.78
N ALA A 360 -5.90 12.19 -15.14
CA ALA A 360 -5.73 13.37 -14.28
C ALA A 360 -7.09 13.99 -13.90
N VAL A 361 -7.98 14.19 -14.89
CA VAL A 361 -9.33 14.72 -14.65
C VAL A 361 -10.11 13.82 -13.68
N ARG A 362 -10.06 12.52 -13.85
CA ARG A 362 -10.73 11.58 -12.93
C ARG A 362 -10.23 11.71 -11.49
N ILE A 363 -8.92 11.72 -11.32
CA ILE A 363 -8.30 11.80 -9.98
C ILE A 363 -8.68 13.12 -9.29
N GLU A 364 -8.69 14.22 -10.03
CA GLU A 364 -9.08 15.53 -9.51
C GLU A 364 -10.58 15.60 -9.18
N GLN A 365 -11.42 14.93 -9.95
CA GLN A 365 -12.86 14.79 -9.64
C GLN A 365 -13.07 13.98 -8.37
N GLU A 366 -12.37 12.86 -8.17
CA GLU A 366 -12.43 12.07 -6.93
C GLU A 366 -12.01 12.91 -5.71
N ALA A 367 -10.95 13.72 -5.83
CA ALA A 367 -10.52 14.64 -4.79
C ALA A 367 -11.58 15.72 -4.50
N ALA A 368 -12.17 16.32 -5.54
CA ALA A 368 -13.24 17.31 -5.39
C ALA A 368 -14.50 16.74 -4.72
N LEU A 369 -14.87 15.49 -5.04
CA LEU A 369 -15.94 14.78 -4.33
C LEU A 369 -15.59 14.57 -2.85
N GLY A 370 -14.32 14.32 -2.52
CA GLY A 370 -13.83 14.28 -1.15
C GLY A 370 -14.07 15.59 -0.40
N ASP A 371 -13.74 16.73 -1.02
CA ASP A 371 -13.99 18.05 -0.45
C ASP A 371 -15.49 18.34 -0.29
N ARG A 372 -16.28 17.91 -1.27
CA ARG A 372 -17.74 18.02 -1.20
C ARG A 372 -18.32 17.22 -0.03
N LEU A 373 -17.85 15.99 0.18
CA LEU A 373 -18.28 15.15 1.30
C LEU A 373 -17.90 15.77 2.66
N ARG A 374 -16.68 16.36 2.77
CA ARG A 374 -16.27 17.10 3.98
C ARG A 374 -17.21 18.25 4.28
N ALA A 375 -17.60 19.01 3.26
CA ALA A 375 -18.55 20.12 3.41
C ALA A 375 -19.93 19.62 3.88
N LEU A 376 -20.49 18.60 3.22
CA LEU A 376 -21.78 18.02 3.57
C LEU A 376 -21.80 17.46 5.01
N LEU A 377 -20.73 16.82 5.46
CA LEU A 377 -20.61 16.30 6.82
C LEU A 377 -20.54 17.44 7.85
N ARG A 378 -19.77 18.52 7.57
CA ARG A 378 -19.73 19.70 8.45
C ARG A 378 -21.11 20.36 8.58
N ASP A 379 -21.83 20.52 7.46
CA ASP A 379 -23.20 21.06 7.44
C ASP A 379 -24.17 20.18 8.27
N ALA A 380 -23.91 18.88 8.33
CA ALA A 380 -24.66 17.91 9.15
C ALA A 380 -24.15 17.80 10.60
N GLY A 381 -23.23 18.67 11.05
CA GLY A 381 -22.76 18.74 12.43
C GLY A 381 -21.62 17.82 12.80
N TRP A 382 -20.91 17.23 11.80
CA TRP A 382 -19.74 16.39 12.00
C TRP A 382 -18.45 17.21 12.02
N GLU A 383 -17.53 16.85 12.89
CA GLU A 383 -16.16 17.37 12.92
C GLU A 383 -15.27 16.52 12.00
N ILE A 384 -14.56 17.16 11.06
CA ILE A 384 -13.56 16.48 10.23
C ILE A 384 -12.23 16.51 10.99
N VAL A 385 -11.68 15.32 11.27
CA VAL A 385 -10.53 15.14 12.17
C VAL A 385 -9.23 14.75 11.44
N ASN A 386 -9.25 14.76 10.12
CA ASN A 386 -8.05 14.60 9.28
C ASN A 386 -7.95 15.73 8.26
N GLU A 387 -6.71 16.09 7.92
CA GLU A 387 -6.43 17.08 6.88
C GLU A 387 -5.59 16.45 5.78
N THR A 388 -6.17 16.34 4.58
CA THR A 388 -5.52 15.73 3.42
C THR A 388 -6.21 16.19 2.13
N PRO A 389 -5.46 16.43 1.03
CA PRO A 389 -6.06 16.66 -0.29
C PRO A 389 -6.62 15.39 -0.94
N LEU A 390 -6.30 14.23 -0.38
CA LEU A 390 -6.78 12.94 -0.89
C LEU A 390 -8.23 12.69 -0.43
N PRO A 391 -9.02 11.91 -1.19
CA PRO A 391 -10.44 11.73 -0.96
C PRO A 391 -10.74 10.70 0.16
N VAL A 392 -10.10 10.85 1.32
CA VAL A 392 -10.40 10.11 2.56
C VAL A 392 -10.82 11.09 3.65
N ILE A 393 -11.95 10.83 4.24
CA ILE A 393 -12.59 11.67 5.24
C ILE A 393 -12.72 10.88 6.53
N CYS A 394 -12.18 11.42 7.61
CA CYS A 394 -12.40 10.92 8.97
C CYS A 394 -13.23 11.93 9.73
N ALA A 395 -14.37 11.49 10.27
CA ALA A 395 -15.32 12.36 10.92
C ALA A 395 -15.75 11.81 12.28
N ILE A 396 -15.93 12.71 13.24
CA ILE A 396 -16.46 12.43 14.58
C ILE A 396 -17.68 13.33 14.80
N HIS A 397 -18.80 12.75 15.22
CA HIS A 397 -19.95 13.54 15.67
C HIS A 397 -19.80 13.91 17.16
N PRO A 398 -20.15 15.12 17.62
CA PRO A 398 -20.03 15.52 19.03
C PRO A 398 -20.68 14.53 20.02
N ALA A 399 -21.80 13.90 19.64
CA ALA A 399 -22.47 12.89 20.44
C ALA A 399 -21.64 11.61 20.67
N MET A 400 -20.67 11.31 19.80
CA MET A 400 -19.73 10.19 20.01
C MET A 400 -18.78 10.48 21.18
N ARG A 401 -18.40 11.75 21.39
CA ARG A 401 -17.56 12.17 22.53
C ARG A 401 -18.28 12.03 23.87
N THR A 402 -19.61 12.08 23.86
CA THR A 402 -20.44 11.87 25.06
C THR A 402 -20.88 10.42 25.26
N GLY A 403 -20.52 9.54 24.32
CA GLY A 403 -20.85 8.12 24.39
C GLY A 403 -22.29 7.76 23.99
N ALA A 404 -23.00 8.67 23.33
CA ALA A 404 -24.38 8.40 22.88
C ALA A 404 -24.40 7.29 21.80
N PHE A 405 -23.40 7.26 20.94
CA PHE A 405 -23.15 6.19 19.95
C PHE A 405 -21.67 6.19 19.54
N SER A 406 -21.24 5.14 18.85
CA SER A 406 -19.86 4.95 18.38
C SER A 406 -19.76 5.03 16.84
N ALA A 407 -18.54 5.15 16.32
CA ALA A 407 -18.28 5.01 14.90
C ALA A 407 -18.70 3.64 14.35
N ALA A 408 -18.56 2.58 15.16
CA ALA A 408 -18.99 1.23 14.79
C ALA A 408 -20.52 1.13 14.59
N ASP A 409 -21.31 1.86 15.41
CA ASP A 409 -22.76 1.92 15.24
C ASP A 409 -23.13 2.63 13.93
N CYS A 410 -22.43 3.74 13.60
CA CYS A 410 -22.59 4.43 12.31
C CYS A 410 -22.25 3.51 11.13
N VAL A 411 -21.15 2.77 11.22
CA VAL A 411 -20.76 1.78 10.20
C VAL A 411 -21.81 0.70 10.04
N GLY A 412 -22.36 0.18 11.16
CA GLY A 412 -23.44 -0.80 11.14
C GLY A 412 -24.68 -0.28 10.40
N HIS A 413 -25.10 0.97 10.72
CA HIS A 413 -26.23 1.60 10.05
C HIS A 413 -26.00 1.84 8.56
N LEU A 414 -24.83 2.34 8.18
CA LEU A 414 -24.46 2.56 6.78
C LEU A 414 -24.40 1.25 6.00
N ASN A 415 -23.79 0.21 6.57
CA ASN A 415 -23.68 -1.11 5.92
C ASN A 415 -25.06 -1.72 5.70
N ALA A 416 -26.01 -1.54 6.62
CA ALA A 416 -27.40 -1.98 6.45
C ALA A 416 -28.10 -1.26 5.28
N ALA A 417 -27.66 -0.04 4.94
CA ALA A 417 -28.14 0.73 3.78
C ALA A 417 -27.32 0.49 2.50
N GLY A 418 -26.38 -0.48 2.49
CA GLY A 418 -25.53 -0.80 1.34
C GLY A 418 -24.30 0.10 1.18
N VAL A 419 -24.03 1.00 2.13
CA VAL A 419 -22.84 1.85 2.13
C VAL A 419 -21.71 1.14 2.87
N LEU A 420 -20.60 0.88 2.19
CA LEU A 420 -19.41 0.32 2.83
C LEU A 420 -18.60 1.44 3.48
N ALA A 421 -18.45 1.36 4.81
CA ALA A 421 -17.71 2.32 5.61
C ALA A 421 -16.78 1.61 6.60
N LYS A 422 -15.88 2.34 7.26
CA LYS A 422 -14.99 1.83 8.30
C LYS A 422 -14.98 2.75 9.51
N SER A 423 -14.58 2.19 10.66
CA SER A 423 -14.19 2.96 11.85
C SER A 423 -12.69 2.81 12.06
N GLU A 424 -12.03 3.90 12.47
CA GLU A 424 -10.58 3.94 12.65
C GLU A 424 -10.19 4.66 13.95
N SER A 425 -9.29 4.05 14.70
CA SER A 425 -8.70 4.66 15.90
C SER A 425 -7.52 5.54 15.49
N LEU A 426 -7.71 6.84 15.44
CA LEU A 426 -6.70 7.79 14.98
C LEU A 426 -5.79 8.28 16.10
N ARG A 427 -6.37 8.54 17.29
CA ARG A 427 -5.68 9.06 18.48
C ARG A 427 -6.04 8.27 19.72
N GLN A 428 -5.06 8.06 20.57
CA GLN A 428 -5.29 7.38 21.84
C GLN A 428 -6.15 8.29 22.77
N GLY A 429 -7.20 7.73 23.36
CA GLY A 429 -8.09 8.45 24.28
C GLY A 429 -9.20 9.25 23.61
N GLU A 430 -9.24 9.29 22.28
CA GLU A 430 -10.36 9.86 21.53
C GLU A 430 -11.30 8.75 21.01
N PRO A 431 -12.57 9.06 20.70
CA PRO A 431 -13.46 8.12 20.01
C PRO A 431 -12.87 7.73 18.65
N ASP A 432 -13.17 6.51 18.22
CA ASP A 432 -12.89 6.10 16.85
C ASP A 432 -13.61 7.03 15.86
N ALA A 433 -12.98 7.36 14.76
CA ALA A 433 -13.56 8.17 13.69
C ALA A 433 -14.30 7.28 12.68
N LEU A 434 -15.41 7.75 12.15
CA LEU A 434 -16.01 7.21 10.93
C LEU A 434 -15.09 7.56 9.76
N ARG A 435 -14.61 6.55 9.02
CA ARG A 435 -13.79 6.73 7.83
C ARG A 435 -14.58 6.42 6.57
N LEU A 436 -14.59 7.40 5.66
CA LEU A 436 -15.18 7.33 4.32
C LEU A 436 -14.11 7.68 3.29
N GLY A 437 -14.01 6.89 2.21
CA GLY A 437 -13.07 7.12 1.10
C GLY A 437 -13.76 7.06 -0.25
N ILE A 438 -13.40 7.94 -1.17
CA ILE A 438 -13.94 7.95 -2.53
C ILE A 438 -12.90 7.35 -3.46
N ILE A 439 -13.13 6.10 -3.87
CA ILE A 439 -12.21 5.31 -4.69
C ILE A 439 -12.93 4.76 -5.93
N SER A 440 -14.23 4.47 -5.84
CA SER A 440 -15.00 3.98 -6.97
C SER A 440 -15.18 5.07 -8.03
N ARG A 441 -14.94 4.74 -9.28
CA ARG A 441 -15.19 5.62 -10.44
C ARG A 441 -16.66 5.97 -10.64
N ARG A 442 -17.56 5.24 -9.95
CA ARG A 442 -19.03 5.38 -10.04
C ARG A 442 -19.58 6.29 -8.95
N THR A 443 -18.76 6.65 -7.94
CA THR A 443 -19.21 7.55 -6.87
C THR A 443 -19.48 8.93 -7.45
N ASP A 444 -20.67 9.46 -7.18
CA ASP A 444 -21.13 10.77 -7.61
C ASP A 444 -21.71 11.59 -6.43
N GLU A 445 -22.14 12.81 -6.69
CA GLU A 445 -22.73 13.67 -5.64
C GLU A 445 -23.99 13.07 -5.04
N ALA A 446 -24.79 12.32 -5.80
CA ALA A 446 -26.00 11.68 -5.28
C ALA A 446 -25.64 10.61 -4.23
N ALA A 447 -24.57 9.84 -4.45
CA ALA A 447 -24.05 8.90 -3.48
C ALA A 447 -23.61 9.60 -2.17
N LEU A 448 -22.94 10.77 -2.27
CA LEU A 448 -22.53 11.54 -1.09
C LEU A 448 -23.72 12.04 -0.29
N ILE A 449 -24.72 12.62 -0.95
CA ILE A 449 -25.96 13.10 -0.33
C ILE A 449 -26.66 11.94 0.39
N PHE A 450 -26.82 10.82 -0.27
CA PHE A 450 -27.41 9.60 0.31
C PHE A 450 -26.71 9.19 1.61
N VAL A 451 -25.38 9.14 1.63
CA VAL A 451 -24.60 8.76 2.81
C VAL A 451 -24.85 9.72 3.97
N VAL A 452 -24.83 11.04 3.70
CA VAL A 452 -25.01 12.06 4.74
C VAL A 452 -26.46 12.07 5.26
N GLU A 453 -27.45 11.81 4.41
CA GLU A 453 -28.84 11.63 4.83
C GLU A 453 -29.01 10.43 5.76
N ARG A 454 -28.42 9.26 5.42
CA ARG A 454 -28.46 8.07 6.30
C ARG A 454 -27.81 8.35 7.66
N LEU A 455 -26.66 9.03 7.68
CA LEU A 455 -26.00 9.44 8.93
C LEU A 455 -26.89 10.41 9.73
N SER A 456 -27.52 11.37 9.07
CA SER A 456 -28.40 12.33 9.73
C SER A 456 -29.67 11.69 10.32
N GLU A 457 -30.23 10.67 9.63
CA GLU A 457 -31.34 9.88 10.15
C GLU A 457 -30.91 9.08 11.38
N PHE A 458 -29.73 8.44 11.31
CA PHE A 458 -29.18 7.70 12.43
C PHE A 458 -29.00 8.59 13.66
N VAL A 459 -28.35 9.75 13.51
CA VAL A 459 -28.13 10.70 14.62
C VAL A 459 -29.45 11.16 15.25
N ARG A 460 -30.44 11.52 14.42
CA ARG A 460 -31.79 11.90 14.94
C ARG A 460 -32.48 10.78 15.70
N ALA A 461 -32.23 9.53 15.38
CA ALA A 461 -32.82 8.38 16.06
C ALA A 461 -32.14 8.06 17.42
N GLN A 462 -30.99 8.67 17.71
CA GLN A 462 -30.25 8.48 18.97
C GLN A 462 -30.57 9.59 20.00
N GLY A 463 -31.16 10.70 19.60
CA GLY A 463 -31.55 11.84 20.45
C GLY A 463 -33.02 12.04 20.53
#